data_1eb930aff7c4993fbf4531fbfd4e54d2
#
_entry.id   1eb930aff7c4993fbf4531fbfd4e54d2
#
_cell.length_a   1.000
_cell.length_b   1.000
_cell.length_c   1.000
_cell.angle_alpha   90.00
_cell.angle_beta   90.00
_cell.angle_gamma   90.00
#
_symmetry.space_group_name_H-M   'P 1'
#
loop_
_entity.id
_entity.type
_entity.pdbx_description
1 polymer ?
#
loop_
_entity_poly.entity_id
_entity_poly.type
_entity_poly.pdbx_seq_one_letter_code
_entity_poly.pdbx_strand_id
1 'polypeptide(L)'
;MEIILLTPANTTDAIFAQIVAIEENCGLFTYPPEVLWECIAIGDTYALMDDATVADFITIDPDATDYFDRSLHIVNINVAAAYRRQGLASMMLRTCCGYYAQSHANLMVTLDVESTNTSARRLYEKLGFTVSDMPSENGEDDLVMTIPLEQLIS
;
A
#
# COMPACT_ATOMS: atom_id res chain seq x y z
N MET A 1 -10.01 8.74 -13.76
CA MET A 1 -8.93 8.70 -12.72
C MET A 1 -7.66 8.14 -13.32
N GLU A 2 -6.53 8.60 -12.85
CA GLU A 2 -5.22 8.23 -13.37
C GLU A 2 -4.30 7.81 -12.23
N ILE A 3 -3.54 6.71 -12.41
CA ILE A 3 -2.51 6.29 -11.46
C ILE A 3 -1.19 6.91 -11.90
N ILE A 4 -0.53 7.63 -10.99
CA ILE A 4 0.77 8.24 -11.25
C ILE A 4 1.79 7.80 -10.20
N LEU A 5 3.02 7.59 -10.63
CA LEU A 5 4.14 7.45 -9.70
C LEU A 5 4.51 8.84 -9.19
N LEU A 6 4.42 9.04 -7.89
CA LEU A 6 4.78 10.33 -7.29
C LEU A 6 6.29 10.49 -7.24
N THR A 7 6.73 11.69 -7.58
CA THR A 7 8.13 12.12 -7.51
C THR A 7 8.19 13.49 -6.86
N PRO A 8 9.36 13.95 -6.38
CA PRO A 8 9.47 15.33 -5.90
C PRO A 8 9.08 16.37 -6.96
N ALA A 9 9.31 16.07 -8.25
CA ALA A 9 9.02 16.99 -9.32
C ALA A 9 7.51 17.15 -9.60
N ASN A 10 6.71 16.09 -9.43
CA ASN A 10 5.27 16.13 -9.73
C ASN A 10 4.37 16.21 -8.48
N THR A 11 4.95 16.13 -7.29
CA THR A 11 4.18 16.20 -6.04
C THR A 11 4.17 17.65 -5.55
N THR A 12 3.12 18.37 -5.90
CA THR A 12 2.92 19.74 -5.45
C THR A 12 2.62 19.79 -3.95
N ASP A 13 2.74 20.95 -3.33
CA ASP A 13 2.37 21.14 -1.92
C ASP A 13 0.92 20.73 -1.66
N ALA A 14 0.01 21.02 -2.61
CA ALA A 14 -1.39 20.65 -2.50
C ALA A 14 -1.61 19.14 -2.53
N ILE A 15 -0.91 18.41 -3.40
CA ILE A 15 -0.97 16.95 -3.46
C ILE A 15 -0.39 16.37 -2.17
N PHE A 16 0.76 16.83 -1.73
CA PHE A 16 1.39 16.31 -0.51
C PHE A 16 0.52 16.56 0.73
N ALA A 17 -0.11 17.72 0.84
CA ALA A 17 -1.03 18.02 1.93
C ALA A 17 -2.20 17.03 1.96
N GLN A 18 -2.72 16.62 0.81
CA GLN A 18 -3.77 15.61 0.71
C GLN A 18 -3.27 14.23 1.18
N ILE A 19 -2.06 13.83 0.78
CA ILE A 19 -1.44 12.57 1.21
C ILE A 19 -1.31 12.54 2.74
N VAL A 20 -0.79 13.59 3.33
CA VAL A 20 -0.65 13.71 4.79
C VAL A 20 -2.01 13.61 5.48
N ALA A 21 -3.01 14.32 4.98
CA ALA A 21 -4.36 14.31 5.55
C ALA A 21 -5.02 12.93 5.46
N ILE A 22 -4.85 12.23 4.35
CA ILE A 22 -5.37 10.87 4.17
C ILE A 22 -4.70 9.92 5.16
N GLU A 23 -3.38 10.00 5.29
CA GLU A 23 -2.64 9.17 6.23
C GLU A 23 -3.08 9.39 7.68
N GLU A 24 -3.27 10.63 8.10
CA GLU A 24 -3.72 10.97 9.45
C GLU A 24 -5.09 10.41 9.79
N ASN A 25 -5.92 10.14 8.78
CA ASN A 25 -7.28 9.62 8.95
C ASN A 25 -7.40 8.11 8.72
N CYS A 26 -6.29 7.39 8.56
CA CYS A 26 -6.34 5.97 8.16
C CYS A 26 -6.45 4.97 9.31
N GLY A 27 -6.25 5.38 10.56
CA GLY A 27 -6.32 4.45 11.70
C GLY A 27 -5.40 4.85 12.85
N LEU A 28 -5.00 3.85 13.65
CA LEU A 28 -4.21 4.07 14.87
C LEU A 28 -2.74 4.39 14.58
N PHE A 29 -2.14 3.71 13.61
CA PHE A 29 -0.75 3.94 13.24
C PHE A 29 -0.69 4.80 11.98
N THR A 30 0.05 5.91 12.06
CA THR A 30 0.25 6.81 10.92
C THR A 30 1.72 7.12 10.78
N TYR A 31 2.19 7.13 9.52
CA TYR A 31 3.55 7.58 9.23
C TYR A 31 3.62 9.10 9.29
N PRO A 32 4.69 9.67 9.88
CA PRO A 32 4.87 11.12 9.87
C PRO A 32 5.14 11.64 8.45
N PRO A 33 4.88 12.93 8.20
CA PRO A 33 5.08 13.52 6.87
C PRO A 33 6.48 13.31 6.29
N GLU A 34 7.51 13.33 7.10
CA GLU A 34 8.89 13.11 6.67
C GLU A 34 9.09 11.73 6.03
N VAL A 35 8.46 10.70 6.61
CA VAL A 35 8.54 9.33 6.09
C VAL A 35 7.76 9.20 4.79
N LEU A 36 6.57 9.81 4.72
CA LEU A 36 5.77 9.82 3.49
C LEU A 36 6.54 10.48 2.34
N TRP A 37 7.22 11.59 2.63
CA TRP A 37 8.03 12.28 1.63
C TRP A 37 9.23 11.44 1.18
N GLU A 38 9.91 10.77 2.11
CA GLU A 38 11.01 9.86 1.76
C GLU A 38 10.56 8.76 0.80
N CYS A 39 9.39 8.17 1.04
CA CYS A 39 8.83 7.15 0.14
C CYS A 39 8.55 7.71 -1.25
N ILE A 40 8.07 8.94 -1.34
CA ILE A 40 7.88 9.63 -2.63
C ILE A 40 9.23 9.87 -3.31
N ALA A 41 10.21 10.33 -2.55
CA ALA A 41 11.53 10.67 -3.09
C ALA A 41 12.27 9.45 -3.66
N ILE A 42 12.12 8.27 -3.05
CA ILE A 42 12.74 7.04 -3.56
C ILE A 42 11.93 6.35 -4.66
N GLY A 43 10.74 6.83 -4.97
CA GLY A 43 9.95 6.32 -6.09
C GLY A 43 9.07 5.11 -5.78
N ASP A 44 8.62 4.97 -4.52
CA ASP A 44 7.83 3.83 -4.07
C ASP A 44 6.34 4.14 -3.93
N THR A 45 5.92 5.40 -4.07
CA THR A 45 4.54 5.82 -3.83
C THR A 45 3.80 6.10 -5.13
N TYR A 46 2.64 5.47 -5.29
CA TYR A 46 1.71 5.71 -6.39
C TYR A 46 0.45 6.37 -5.86
N ALA A 47 -0.10 7.32 -6.61
CA ALA A 47 -1.35 7.98 -6.28
C ALA A 47 -2.38 7.76 -7.38
N LEU A 48 -3.63 7.56 -6.97
CA LEU A 48 -4.77 7.57 -7.87
C LEU A 48 -5.34 8.99 -7.86
N MET A 49 -5.26 9.67 -8.98
CA MET A 49 -5.70 11.05 -9.10
C MET A 49 -7.05 11.13 -9.80
N ASP A 50 -7.96 11.86 -9.18
CA ASP A 50 -9.20 12.34 -9.78
C ASP A 50 -9.02 13.84 -10.04
N ASP A 51 -8.55 14.18 -11.24
CA ASP A 51 -8.04 15.52 -11.57
C ASP A 51 -6.99 15.97 -10.54
N ALA A 52 -7.26 17.00 -9.76
CA ALA A 52 -6.34 17.53 -8.75
C ALA A 52 -6.53 16.90 -7.35
N THR A 53 -7.45 15.93 -7.21
CA THR A 53 -7.78 15.30 -5.94
C THR A 53 -7.13 13.93 -5.85
N VAL A 54 -6.47 13.65 -4.72
CA VAL A 54 -5.94 12.32 -4.42
C VAL A 54 -7.08 11.44 -3.91
N ALA A 55 -7.42 10.39 -4.65
CA ALA A 55 -8.44 9.43 -4.26
C ALA A 55 -7.89 8.29 -3.41
N ASP A 56 -6.66 7.86 -3.70
CA ASP A 56 -6.00 6.75 -3.02
C ASP A 56 -4.49 6.91 -3.19
N PHE A 57 -3.71 6.38 -2.28
CA PHE A 57 -2.27 6.22 -2.51
C PHE A 57 -1.77 4.92 -1.89
N ILE A 58 -0.73 4.37 -2.48
CA ILE A 58 -0.09 3.13 -2.05
C ILE A 58 1.42 3.30 -2.10
N THR A 59 2.10 2.80 -1.06
CA THR A 59 3.56 2.72 -1.04
C THR A 59 3.97 1.26 -1.03
N ILE A 60 4.82 0.87 -1.97
CA ILE A 60 5.31 -0.49 -2.14
C ILE A 60 6.84 -0.46 -2.06
N ASP A 61 7.41 -1.22 -1.11
CA ASP A 61 8.85 -1.50 -1.10
C ASP A 61 9.09 -2.76 -1.94
N PRO A 62 9.69 -2.65 -3.12
CA PRO A 62 9.86 -3.80 -4.01
C PRO A 62 11.03 -4.71 -3.64
N ASP A 63 11.85 -4.32 -2.69
CA ASP A 63 13.05 -5.04 -2.28
C ASP A 63 13.07 -5.35 -0.78
N ALA A 64 11.89 -5.49 -0.17
CA ALA A 64 11.75 -5.75 1.25
C ALA A 64 12.31 -7.13 1.63
N THR A 65 12.97 -7.20 2.78
CA THR A 65 13.59 -8.42 3.30
C THR A 65 13.10 -8.81 4.69
N ASP A 66 12.04 -8.17 5.18
CA ASP A 66 11.53 -8.37 6.54
C ASP A 66 11.00 -9.79 6.78
N TYR A 67 10.34 -10.39 5.77
CA TYR A 67 9.67 -11.68 5.93
C TYR A 67 10.18 -12.75 4.97
N PHE A 68 10.77 -12.38 3.84
CA PHE A 68 11.34 -13.27 2.84
C PHE A 68 12.68 -12.69 2.38
N ASP A 69 13.47 -13.47 1.65
CA ASP A 69 14.73 -12.98 1.07
C ASP A 69 14.50 -11.73 0.22
N ARG A 70 13.35 -11.68 -0.45
CA ARG A 70 12.88 -10.51 -1.20
C ARG A 70 11.38 -10.61 -1.39
N SER A 71 10.66 -9.52 -1.17
CA SER A 71 9.21 -9.46 -1.39
C SER A 71 8.79 -8.06 -1.82
N LEU A 72 7.58 -7.96 -2.37
CA LEU A 72 6.90 -6.68 -2.49
C LEU A 72 6.17 -6.44 -1.17
N HIS A 73 6.62 -5.48 -0.39
CA HIS A 73 5.96 -5.16 0.87
C HIS A 73 5.08 -3.93 0.71
N ILE A 74 3.81 -4.08 1.05
CA ILE A 74 2.87 -2.96 1.06
C ILE A 74 3.08 -2.19 2.37
N VAL A 75 3.75 -1.05 2.27
CA VAL A 75 4.08 -0.21 3.42
C VAL A 75 2.81 0.44 3.96
N ASN A 76 2.01 1.01 3.07
CA ASN A 76 0.68 1.52 3.39
C ASN A 76 -0.18 1.58 2.13
N ILE A 77 -1.49 1.56 2.34
CA ILE A 77 -2.49 1.83 1.31
C ILE A 77 -3.67 2.51 1.96
N ASN A 78 -4.08 3.65 1.43
CA ASN A 78 -5.14 4.44 2.03
C ASN A 78 -6.03 5.10 0.99
N VAL A 79 -7.34 4.88 1.14
CA VAL A 79 -8.37 5.50 0.30
C VAL A 79 -8.89 6.74 1.02
N ALA A 80 -8.95 7.86 0.31
CA ALA A 80 -9.55 9.08 0.86
C ALA A 80 -11.02 8.82 1.21
N ALA A 81 -11.50 9.44 2.30
CA ALA A 81 -12.82 9.15 2.85
C ALA A 81 -13.96 9.26 1.82
N ALA A 82 -13.91 10.27 0.95
CA ALA A 82 -14.93 10.50 -0.07
C ALA A 82 -14.95 9.44 -1.19
N TYR A 83 -13.91 8.64 -1.29
CA TYR A 83 -13.73 7.64 -2.36
C TYR A 83 -13.84 6.20 -1.86
N ARG A 84 -14.17 5.98 -0.60
CA ARG A 84 -14.29 4.65 -0.01
C ARG A 84 -15.49 3.88 -0.60
N ARG A 85 -15.44 2.54 -0.45
CA ARG A 85 -16.49 1.60 -0.91
C ARG A 85 -16.70 1.58 -2.42
N GLN A 86 -15.65 1.88 -3.19
CA GLN A 86 -15.69 1.83 -4.66
C GLN A 86 -14.72 0.78 -5.23
N GLY A 87 -14.11 -0.05 -4.39
CA GLY A 87 -13.15 -1.06 -4.83
C GLY A 87 -11.79 -0.51 -5.24
N LEU A 88 -11.47 0.73 -4.87
CA LEU A 88 -10.23 1.38 -5.30
C LEU A 88 -8.98 0.73 -4.69
N ALA A 89 -9.03 0.33 -3.41
CA ALA A 89 -7.90 -0.33 -2.77
C ALA A 89 -7.52 -1.62 -3.48
N SER A 90 -8.51 -2.45 -3.84
CA SER A 90 -8.28 -3.69 -4.59
C SER A 90 -7.66 -3.42 -5.94
N MET A 91 -8.18 -2.44 -6.66
CA MET A 91 -7.68 -2.05 -7.97
C MET A 91 -6.24 -1.54 -7.86
N MET A 92 -5.95 -0.68 -6.88
CA MET A 92 -4.61 -0.14 -6.68
C MET A 92 -3.60 -1.25 -6.33
N LEU A 93 -3.96 -2.18 -5.44
CA LEU A 93 -3.08 -3.29 -5.10
C LEU A 93 -2.73 -4.13 -6.33
N ARG A 94 -3.72 -4.55 -7.10
CA ARG A 94 -3.49 -5.36 -8.29
C ARG A 94 -2.69 -4.62 -9.36
N THR A 95 -3.06 -3.39 -9.64
CA THR A 95 -2.43 -2.63 -10.71
C THR A 95 -0.99 -2.26 -10.35
N CYS A 96 -0.77 -1.70 -9.16
CA CYS A 96 0.56 -1.23 -8.77
C CYS A 96 1.52 -2.39 -8.51
N CYS A 97 1.08 -3.47 -7.86
CA CYS A 97 1.91 -4.67 -7.74
C CYS A 97 2.20 -5.29 -9.11
N GLY A 98 1.25 -5.20 -10.03
CA GLY A 98 1.42 -5.68 -11.41
C GLY A 98 2.55 -5.00 -12.16
N TYR A 99 2.90 -3.76 -11.82
CA TYR A 99 4.03 -3.06 -12.44
C TYR A 99 5.38 -3.77 -12.19
N TYR A 100 5.47 -4.59 -11.16
CA TYR A 100 6.68 -5.32 -10.78
C TYR A 100 6.72 -6.75 -11.33
N ALA A 101 5.66 -7.22 -11.99
CA ALA A 101 5.53 -8.63 -12.35
C ALA A 101 6.65 -9.14 -13.27
N GLN A 102 7.16 -8.31 -14.16
CA GLN A 102 8.22 -8.72 -15.10
C GLN A 102 9.60 -8.82 -14.46
N SER A 103 9.91 -7.90 -13.55
CA SER A 103 11.21 -7.83 -12.89
C SER A 103 11.25 -8.60 -11.57
N HIS A 104 10.10 -8.93 -11.01
CA HIS A 104 9.95 -9.52 -9.69
C HIS A 104 9.06 -10.77 -9.72
N ALA A 105 9.16 -11.58 -10.80
CA ALA A 105 8.40 -12.81 -10.93
C ALA A 105 8.67 -13.77 -9.75
N ASN A 106 7.65 -14.49 -9.34
CA ASN A 106 7.69 -15.47 -8.23
C ASN A 106 7.90 -14.87 -6.84
N LEU A 107 7.75 -13.56 -6.69
CA LEU A 107 7.81 -12.96 -5.36
C LEU A 107 6.48 -13.05 -4.63
N MET A 108 6.60 -13.01 -3.31
CA MET A 108 5.45 -12.83 -2.43
C MET A 108 5.15 -11.34 -2.26
N VAL A 109 3.89 -11.04 -2.09
CA VAL A 109 3.42 -9.72 -1.63
C VAL A 109 3.11 -9.85 -0.15
N THR A 110 3.64 -8.95 0.66
CA THR A 110 3.49 -8.99 2.12
C THR A 110 2.90 -7.68 2.64
N LEU A 111 2.21 -7.77 3.75
CA LEU A 111 1.74 -6.59 4.47
C LEU A 111 1.58 -6.92 5.96
N ASP A 112 1.57 -5.89 6.78
CA ASP A 112 1.20 -5.97 8.18
C ASP A 112 -0.18 -5.35 8.36
N VAL A 113 -1.01 -5.95 9.19
CA VAL A 113 -2.35 -5.45 9.49
C VAL A 113 -2.66 -5.67 10.96
N GLU A 114 -3.26 -4.68 11.60
CA GLU A 114 -3.72 -4.84 12.98
C GLU A 114 -4.78 -5.94 13.05
N SER A 115 -4.63 -6.86 14.01
CA SER A 115 -5.54 -8.01 14.17
C SER A 115 -7.00 -7.59 14.34
N THR A 116 -7.22 -6.42 14.92
CA THR A 116 -8.56 -5.85 15.16
C THR A 116 -9.13 -5.09 13.97
N ASN A 117 -8.33 -4.83 12.94
CA ASN A 117 -8.79 -4.12 11.75
C ASN A 117 -9.53 -5.07 10.81
N THR A 118 -10.78 -5.37 11.19
CA THR A 118 -11.61 -6.36 10.47
C THR A 118 -11.88 -5.96 9.02
N SER A 119 -12.12 -4.68 8.76
CA SER A 119 -12.38 -4.19 7.39
C SER A 119 -11.21 -4.44 6.47
N ALA A 120 -10.00 -4.11 6.91
CA ALA A 120 -8.78 -4.32 6.12
C ALA A 120 -8.52 -5.81 5.92
N ARG A 121 -8.65 -6.62 6.98
CA ARG A 121 -8.47 -8.06 6.88
C ARG A 121 -9.42 -8.70 5.87
N ARG A 122 -10.68 -8.32 5.89
CA ARG A 122 -11.67 -8.82 4.93
C ARG A 122 -11.31 -8.45 3.49
N LEU A 123 -10.84 -7.24 3.27
CA LEU A 123 -10.37 -6.81 1.96
C LEU A 123 -9.24 -7.70 1.46
N TYR A 124 -8.22 -7.90 2.30
CA TYR A 124 -7.06 -8.71 1.93
C TYR A 124 -7.40 -10.19 1.74
N GLU A 125 -8.19 -10.75 2.63
CA GLU A 125 -8.67 -12.14 2.50
C GLU A 125 -9.48 -12.33 1.21
N LYS A 126 -10.32 -11.39 0.86
CA LYS A 126 -11.10 -11.42 -0.39
C LYS A 126 -10.20 -11.40 -1.63
N LEU A 127 -9.06 -10.73 -1.55
CA LEU A 127 -8.08 -10.72 -2.63
C LEU A 127 -7.25 -12.00 -2.72
N GLY A 128 -7.30 -12.83 -1.69
CA GLY A 128 -6.56 -14.08 -1.62
C GLY A 128 -5.37 -14.09 -0.67
N PHE A 129 -5.13 -12.99 0.05
CA PHE A 129 -4.10 -12.97 1.10
C PHE A 129 -4.47 -13.95 2.21
N THR A 130 -3.46 -14.58 2.78
CA THR A 130 -3.62 -15.47 3.94
C THR A 130 -2.75 -14.99 5.09
N VAL A 131 -3.18 -15.29 6.32
CA VAL A 131 -2.40 -14.98 7.51
C VAL A 131 -1.21 -15.91 7.57
N SER A 132 -0.02 -15.36 7.75
CA SER A 132 1.23 -16.07 7.93
C SER A 132 1.48 -16.36 9.41
N ASP A 133 2.24 -17.42 9.70
CA ASP A 133 2.72 -17.72 11.05
C ASP A 133 3.89 -16.83 11.48
N MET A 134 4.46 -16.04 10.57
CA MET A 134 5.57 -15.15 10.88
C MET A 134 5.11 -14.01 11.82
N PRO A 135 5.90 -13.69 12.86
CA PRO A 135 5.57 -12.56 13.72
C PRO A 135 5.76 -11.24 12.96
N SER A 136 4.86 -10.28 13.20
CA SER A 136 4.97 -8.96 12.61
C SER A 136 6.13 -8.17 13.21
N GLU A 137 6.86 -7.46 12.36
CA GLU A 137 7.87 -6.48 12.79
C GLU A 137 7.25 -5.32 13.57
N ASN A 138 5.95 -5.08 13.42
CA ASN A 138 5.22 -3.99 14.07
C ASN A 138 4.70 -4.34 15.48
N GLY A 139 4.83 -5.60 15.91
CA GLY A 139 4.43 -6.03 17.25
C GLY A 139 3.44 -7.18 17.26
N GLU A 140 3.08 -7.63 18.46
CA GLU A 140 2.26 -8.84 18.67
C GLU A 140 0.80 -8.66 18.23
N ASP A 141 0.29 -7.43 18.22
CA ASP A 141 -1.09 -7.15 17.84
C ASP A 141 -1.30 -7.09 16.32
N ASP A 142 -0.22 -7.13 15.55
CA ASP A 142 -0.27 -7.10 14.11
C ASP A 142 -0.11 -8.52 13.54
N LEU A 143 -0.75 -8.73 12.40
CA LEU A 143 -0.64 -9.95 11.62
C LEU A 143 0.13 -9.67 10.33
N VAL A 144 0.91 -10.64 9.88
CA VAL A 144 1.50 -10.63 8.55
C VAL A 144 0.58 -11.38 7.63
N MET A 145 0.17 -10.76 6.52
CA MET A 145 -0.59 -11.42 5.48
C MET A 145 0.22 -11.48 4.20
N THR A 146 0.09 -12.55 3.45
CA THR A 146 0.89 -12.81 2.26
C THR A 146 0.06 -13.38 1.13
N ILE A 147 0.50 -13.12 -0.10
CA ILE A 147 -0.06 -13.72 -1.31
C ILE A 147 1.06 -13.80 -2.37
N PRO A 148 1.12 -14.88 -3.17
CA PRO A 148 2.00 -14.86 -4.33
C PRO A 148 1.59 -13.74 -5.30
N LEU A 149 2.57 -13.00 -5.81
CA LEU A 149 2.30 -11.90 -6.75
C LEU A 149 1.47 -12.37 -7.95
N GLU A 150 1.79 -13.52 -8.52
CA GLU A 150 1.05 -14.08 -9.66
C GLU A 150 -0.44 -14.28 -9.36
N GLN A 151 -0.76 -14.71 -8.15
CA GLN A 151 -2.13 -14.93 -7.74
C GLN A 151 -2.88 -13.60 -7.55
N LEU A 152 -2.20 -12.60 -6.99
CA LEU A 152 -2.81 -11.28 -6.74
C LEU A 152 -3.22 -10.61 -8.05
N ILE A 153 -2.37 -10.68 -9.06
CA ILE A 153 -2.57 -9.98 -10.34
C ILE A 153 -3.36 -10.76 -11.38
N SER A 154 -3.65 -12.03 -11.12
CA SER A 154 -4.39 -12.89 -12.07
C SER A 154 -5.90 -12.62 -12.11
#